data_ebd49d62e564ee990a38d4581e99a13a
#
_entry.id   ebd49d62e564ee990a38d4581e99a13a
#
_cell.length_a   1.000
_cell.length_b   1.000
_cell.length_c   1.000
_cell.angle_alpha   90.00
_cell.angle_beta   90.00
_cell.angle_gamma   90.00
#
_symmetry.space_group_name_H-M   'P 1'
#
loop_
_entity.id
_entity.type
_entity.pdbx_description
1 polymer ?
#
loop_
_entity_poly.entity_id
_entity_poly.type
_entity_poly.pdbx_seq_one_letter_code
_entity_poly.pdbx_strand_id
1 'polypeptide(L)'
;MWIAENWKDYEVIDCSKGEKLERWGKYLLVRPDPQVIWDTPKTEKGWRKMNGHYHRSAKGGGEWEFFDLPEQWQIHYESLTFNLKPFSFKHTGLFPEQAANWDWFSEKIKKAGRPVKVLNLFAYTGGATLAAAAAGASVTHVDASKGMVTWAKENAVSSGLKDAPIRWIVDDCVKFVEREIRRGNHYDAIIMDPPSYGRGPKGEIWKIEDAIYPLVQLCGQLLSDDPLFFLINSYTTGLQPAVLSYMMNTVLKKHGGHIAADEIGLPVSSNGLVLPCGASGRFER
;
A
#
# COMPACT_ATOMS: atom_id res chain seq x y z
N MET A 1 -11.92 10.16 -7.13
CA MET A 1 -11.23 8.85 -6.96
C MET A 1 -9.94 8.85 -7.75
N TRP A 2 -8.86 8.38 -7.17
CA TRP A 2 -7.57 8.17 -7.85
C TRP A 2 -7.46 6.72 -8.30
N ILE A 3 -7.22 6.51 -9.60
CA ILE A 3 -7.33 5.19 -10.23
C ILE A 3 -5.93 4.72 -10.67
N ALA A 4 -5.59 3.48 -10.36
CA ALA A 4 -4.33 2.86 -10.78
C ALA A 4 -4.48 2.29 -12.22
N GLU A 5 -4.35 3.15 -13.22
CA GLU A 5 -4.64 2.84 -14.63
C GLU A 5 -3.43 2.27 -15.40
N ASN A 6 -2.21 2.43 -14.87
CA ASN A 6 -0.99 2.21 -15.64
C ASN A 6 -0.44 0.78 -15.57
N TRP A 7 -1.16 -0.14 -14.94
CA TRP A 7 -0.77 -1.54 -14.87
C TRP A 7 -0.81 -2.22 -16.25
N LYS A 8 0.26 -2.96 -16.56
CA LYS A 8 0.33 -3.87 -17.73
C LYS A 8 0.26 -5.33 -17.31
N ASP A 9 0.91 -5.66 -16.21
CA ASP A 9 0.99 -7.03 -15.68
C ASP A 9 -0.11 -7.38 -14.69
N TYR A 10 -0.96 -6.43 -14.32
CA TYR A 10 -2.08 -6.64 -13.42
C TYR A 10 -3.38 -6.08 -14.00
N GLU A 11 -4.50 -6.73 -13.69
CA GLU A 11 -5.82 -6.33 -14.16
C GLU A 11 -6.90 -6.90 -13.25
N VAL A 12 -7.92 -6.12 -12.90
CA VAL A 12 -9.20 -6.65 -12.44
C VAL A 12 -10.06 -6.89 -13.68
N ILE A 13 -10.29 -8.16 -13.99
CA ILE A 13 -11.08 -8.56 -15.17
C ILE A 13 -12.56 -8.36 -14.90
N ASP A 14 -13.05 -8.85 -13.75
CA ASP A 14 -14.44 -8.80 -13.36
C ASP A 14 -14.58 -8.90 -11.84
N CYS A 15 -15.72 -8.46 -11.29
CA CYS A 15 -16.00 -8.61 -9.87
C CYS A 15 -17.50 -8.80 -9.63
N SER A 16 -17.85 -9.81 -8.85
CA SER A 16 -19.22 -10.16 -8.54
C SER A 16 -19.32 -11.04 -7.29
N LYS A 17 -20.40 -10.90 -6.55
CA LYS A 17 -20.76 -11.79 -5.44
C LYS A 17 -19.67 -12.00 -4.41
N GLY A 18 -19.09 -10.89 -3.94
CA GLY A 18 -18.04 -10.91 -2.91
C GLY A 18 -16.65 -11.31 -3.38
N GLU A 19 -16.43 -11.46 -4.69
CA GLU A 19 -15.17 -11.90 -5.27
C GLU A 19 -14.74 -11.03 -6.44
N LYS A 20 -13.44 -11.02 -6.70
CA LYS A 20 -12.84 -10.43 -7.89
C LYS A 20 -12.00 -11.45 -8.64
N LEU A 21 -12.13 -11.42 -9.96
CA LEU A 21 -11.28 -12.17 -10.91
C LEU A 21 -10.17 -11.23 -11.37
N GLU A 22 -8.94 -11.63 -11.12
CA GLU A 22 -7.76 -10.82 -11.38
C GLU A 22 -6.77 -11.57 -12.28
N ARG A 23 -6.05 -10.83 -13.11
CA ARG A 23 -4.86 -11.30 -13.82
C ARG A 23 -3.62 -10.75 -13.15
N TRP A 24 -2.68 -11.63 -12.81
CA TRP A 24 -1.40 -11.35 -12.20
C TRP A 24 -0.27 -11.90 -13.09
N GLY A 25 0.24 -11.08 -14.00
CA GLY A 25 1.09 -11.53 -15.09
C GLY A 25 0.29 -12.43 -16.04
N LYS A 26 0.64 -13.68 -16.14
CA LYS A 26 -0.09 -14.70 -16.93
C LYS A 26 -1.09 -15.52 -16.12
N TYR A 27 -1.16 -15.35 -14.80
CA TYR A 27 -1.99 -16.16 -13.92
C TYR A 27 -3.28 -15.44 -13.54
N LEU A 28 -4.37 -16.22 -13.47
CA LEU A 28 -5.68 -15.77 -13.06
C LEU A 28 -5.95 -16.20 -11.62
N LEU A 29 -6.33 -15.26 -10.78
CA LEU A 29 -6.71 -15.52 -9.40
C LEU A 29 -8.13 -15.06 -9.13
N VAL A 30 -8.85 -15.82 -8.31
CA VAL A 30 -10.12 -15.40 -7.71
C VAL A 30 -9.89 -15.21 -6.22
N ARG A 31 -10.20 -14.00 -5.75
CA ARG A 31 -10.03 -13.64 -4.34
C ARG A 31 -11.26 -12.91 -3.81
N PRO A 32 -11.60 -13.10 -2.52
CA PRO A 32 -12.72 -12.38 -1.93
C PRO A 32 -12.41 -10.89 -1.80
N ASP A 33 -13.42 -10.07 -2.06
CA ASP A 33 -13.39 -8.64 -1.86
C ASP A 33 -14.69 -8.18 -1.17
N PRO A 34 -14.65 -7.66 0.07
CA PRO A 34 -15.85 -7.27 0.81
C PRO A 34 -16.56 -6.05 0.22
N GLN A 35 -15.91 -5.28 -0.65
CA GLN A 35 -16.54 -4.16 -1.34
C GLN A 35 -17.52 -4.62 -2.42
N VAL A 36 -17.34 -5.84 -2.94
CA VAL A 36 -18.14 -6.40 -4.03
C VAL A 36 -19.45 -6.98 -3.50
N ILE A 37 -20.41 -6.11 -3.20
CA ILE A 37 -21.73 -6.48 -2.66
C ILE A 37 -22.78 -6.76 -3.74
N TRP A 38 -22.48 -6.46 -4.99
CA TRP A 38 -23.36 -6.73 -6.14
C TRP A 38 -23.22 -8.17 -6.62
N ASP A 39 -24.30 -8.68 -7.23
CA ASP A 39 -24.36 -10.02 -7.82
C ASP A 39 -24.68 -9.90 -9.31
N THR A 40 -23.66 -9.83 -10.12
CA THR A 40 -23.72 -9.76 -11.58
C THR A 40 -23.37 -11.10 -12.20
N PRO A 41 -23.85 -11.44 -13.43
CA PRO A 41 -23.50 -12.68 -14.08
C PRO A 41 -21.97 -12.82 -14.29
N LYS A 42 -21.39 -13.91 -13.82
CA LYS A 42 -19.98 -14.28 -14.00
C LYS A 42 -19.76 -14.88 -15.39
N THR A 43 -19.76 -14.05 -16.43
CA THR A 43 -19.68 -14.49 -17.83
C THR A 43 -18.25 -14.69 -18.33
N GLU A 44 -17.29 -14.03 -17.67
CA GLU A 44 -15.88 -14.14 -18.05
C GLU A 44 -15.34 -15.57 -17.88
N LYS A 45 -14.61 -16.06 -18.90
CA LYS A 45 -14.05 -17.43 -18.91
C LYS A 45 -13.09 -17.68 -17.75
N GLY A 46 -12.42 -16.64 -17.27
CA GLY A 46 -11.49 -16.70 -16.14
C GLY A 46 -12.10 -17.23 -14.85
N TRP A 47 -13.40 -17.02 -14.62
CA TRP A 47 -14.12 -17.57 -13.47
C TRP A 47 -14.15 -19.10 -13.41
N ARG A 48 -13.88 -19.77 -14.53
CA ARG A 48 -13.85 -21.24 -14.65
C ARG A 48 -12.46 -21.78 -14.99
N LYS A 49 -11.49 -20.89 -15.23
CA LYS A 49 -10.12 -21.25 -15.66
C LYS A 49 -9.05 -20.51 -14.86
N MET A 50 -9.36 -20.18 -13.59
CA MET A 50 -8.39 -19.57 -12.70
C MET A 50 -7.23 -20.52 -12.37
N ASN A 51 -6.09 -19.95 -12.02
CA ASN A 51 -4.91 -20.70 -11.53
C ASN A 51 -4.89 -20.84 -10.00
N GLY A 52 -5.61 -19.97 -9.30
CA GLY A 52 -5.78 -20.04 -7.84
C GLY A 52 -7.08 -19.40 -7.40
N HIS A 53 -7.70 -19.97 -6.38
CA HIS A 53 -8.91 -19.45 -5.76
C HIS A 53 -8.75 -19.46 -4.24
N TYR A 54 -8.96 -18.32 -3.60
CA TYR A 54 -9.00 -18.27 -2.15
C TYR A 54 -10.44 -18.34 -1.64
N HIS A 55 -10.74 -19.40 -0.94
CA HIS A 55 -12.05 -19.64 -0.34
C HIS A 55 -12.10 -19.08 1.08
N ARG A 56 -13.03 -18.15 1.32
CA ARG A 56 -13.23 -17.57 2.65
C ARG A 56 -14.01 -18.54 3.54
N SER A 57 -13.50 -18.76 4.75
CA SER A 57 -14.22 -19.52 5.77
C SER A 57 -15.26 -18.67 6.50
N ALA A 58 -16.42 -19.24 6.80
CA ALA A 58 -17.45 -18.59 7.62
C ALA A 58 -16.97 -18.33 9.08
N LYS A 59 -15.96 -19.03 9.54
CA LYS A 59 -15.36 -18.88 10.89
C LYS A 59 -14.20 -17.90 10.94
N GLY A 60 -13.94 -17.18 9.84
CA GLY A 60 -12.76 -16.33 9.65
C GLY A 60 -11.58 -17.06 9.00
N GLY A 61 -10.70 -16.30 8.32
CA GLY A 61 -9.64 -16.88 7.51
C GLY A 61 -10.15 -17.53 6.23
N GLY A 62 -9.49 -18.57 5.77
CA GLY A 62 -9.81 -19.32 4.55
C GLY A 62 -8.59 -20.09 4.05
N GLU A 63 -8.69 -20.66 2.86
CA GLU A 63 -7.66 -21.48 2.24
C GLU A 63 -7.56 -21.24 0.73
N TRP A 64 -6.38 -21.44 0.20
CA TRP A 64 -6.11 -21.42 -1.22
C TRP A 64 -6.36 -22.79 -1.86
N GLU A 65 -7.06 -22.78 -2.97
CA GLU A 65 -7.14 -23.90 -3.92
C GLU A 65 -6.29 -23.53 -5.13
N PHE A 66 -5.39 -24.43 -5.54
CA PHE A 66 -4.42 -24.18 -6.62
C PHE A 66 -4.71 -25.05 -7.84
N PHE A 67 -4.68 -24.42 -9.02
CA PHE A 67 -4.85 -25.06 -10.33
C PHE A 67 -3.73 -24.59 -11.26
N ASP A 68 -2.58 -25.21 -11.22
CA ASP A 68 -1.41 -24.81 -12.03
C ASP A 68 -0.92 -23.38 -11.73
N LEU A 69 -0.81 -23.04 -10.44
CA LEU A 69 -0.18 -21.82 -9.96
C LEU A 69 1.20 -22.15 -9.40
N PRO A 70 2.28 -21.47 -9.80
CA PRO A 70 3.59 -21.68 -9.20
C PRO A 70 3.62 -21.15 -7.74
N GLU A 71 4.55 -21.68 -6.95
CA GLU A 71 4.76 -21.19 -5.57
C GLU A 71 5.12 -19.71 -5.52
N GLN A 72 5.84 -19.24 -6.56
CA GLN A 72 6.25 -17.82 -6.70
C GLN A 72 6.27 -17.42 -8.17
N TRP A 73 5.95 -16.16 -8.43
CA TRP A 73 6.10 -15.55 -9.76
C TRP A 73 6.41 -14.06 -9.62
N GLN A 74 6.61 -13.37 -10.72
CA GLN A 74 6.89 -11.94 -10.75
C GLN A 74 5.91 -11.20 -11.63
N ILE A 75 5.62 -9.96 -11.25
CA ILE A 75 4.97 -8.96 -12.11
C ILE A 75 5.76 -7.67 -12.07
N HIS A 76 5.54 -6.81 -13.06
CA HIS A 76 6.25 -5.56 -13.25
C HIS A 76 5.30 -4.38 -13.19
N TYR A 77 5.78 -3.29 -12.60
CA TYR A 77 5.17 -1.98 -12.71
C TYR A 77 6.26 -0.97 -13.07
N GLU A 78 6.21 -0.45 -14.31
CA GLU A 78 7.30 0.36 -14.88
C GLU A 78 8.67 -0.35 -14.74
N SER A 79 9.61 0.26 -14.01
CA SER A 79 10.94 -0.32 -13.74
C SER A 79 10.98 -1.24 -12.52
N LEU A 80 9.87 -1.40 -11.80
CA LEU A 80 9.81 -2.20 -10.58
C LEU A 80 9.43 -3.64 -10.88
N THR A 81 10.00 -4.57 -10.14
CA THR A 81 9.70 -6.00 -10.17
C THR A 81 9.27 -6.48 -8.80
N PHE A 82 8.10 -7.08 -8.72
CA PHE A 82 7.54 -7.61 -7.48
C PHE A 82 7.49 -9.12 -7.51
N ASN A 83 8.10 -9.74 -6.50
CA ASN A 83 8.01 -11.17 -6.25
C ASN A 83 6.69 -11.45 -5.52
N LEU A 84 5.88 -12.34 -6.08
CA LEU A 84 4.56 -12.67 -5.56
C LEU A 84 4.50 -14.13 -5.16
N LYS A 85 3.73 -14.41 -4.13
CA LYS A 85 3.35 -15.76 -3.71
C LYS A 85 2.06 -15.71 -2.92
N PRO A 86 1.18 -16.70 -3.04
CA PRO A 86 0.07 -16.86 -2.11
C PRO A 86 0.63 -17.06 -0.70
N PHE A 87 0.12 -16.33 0.26
CA PHE A 87 0.48 -16.52 1.66
C PHE A 87 -0.73 -16.23 2.56
N SER A 88 -0.51 -16.10 3.85
CA SER A 88 -1.56 -15.89 4.85
C SER A 88 -2.78 -15.14 4.34
N PHE A 89 -3.96 -15.71 4.50
CA PHE A 89 -5.20 -15.18 3.99
C PHE A 89 -5.19 -15.07 2.45
N LYS A 90 -5.91 -14.11 1.91
CA LYS A 90 -6.05 -13.87 0.46
C LYS A 90 -4.89 -13.10 -0.18
N HIS A 91 -3.81 -12.83 0.56
CA HIS A 91 -2.75 -11.94 0.11
C HIS A 91 -1.75 -12.61 -0.83
N THR A 92 -1.17 -11.82 -1.72
CA THR A 92 -0.17 -12.24 -2.71
C THR A 92 1.16 -11.50 -2.58
N GLY A 93 1.22 -10.51 -1.66
CA GLY A 93 2.40 -9.69 -1.43
C GLY A 93 2.36 -8.30 -2.07
N LEU A 94 1.24 -7.91 -2.69
CA LEU A 94 1.11 -6.59 -3.31
C LEU A 94 -0.32 -6.07 -3.25
N PHE A 95 -0.47 -4.75 -3.17
CA PHE A 95 -1.72 -4.00 -3.30
C PHE A 95 -1.65 -3.12 -4.55
N PRO A 96 -2.15 -3.60 -5.71
CA PRO A 96 -1.98 -2.92 -6.99
C PRO A 96 -2.61 -1.53 -7.07
N GLU A 97 -3.68 -1.28 -6.34
CA GLU A 97 -4.35 0.03 -6.26
C GLU A 97 -3.43 1.13 -5.75
N GLN A 98 -2.39 0.78 -4.98
CA GLN A 98 -1.41 1.72 -4.47
C GLN A 98 -0.54 2.36 -5.57
N ALA A 99 -0.54 1.80 -6.77
CA ALA A 99 0.17 2.39 -7.90
C ALA A 99 -0.30 3.83 -8.22
N ALA A 100 -1.58 4.15 -7.97
CA ALA A 100 -2.08 5.52 -8.09
C ALA A 100 -1.36 6.51 -7.14
N ASN A 101 -0.93 6.04 -5.97
CA ASN A 101 -0.12 6.83 -5.04
C ASN A 101 1.36 6.82 -5.44
N TRP A 102 1.89 5.69 -5.92
CA TRP A 102 3.28 5.61 -6.37
C TRP A 102 3.55 6.59 -7.50
N ASP A 103 2.68 6.69 -8.48
CA ASP A 103 2.80 7.65 -9.60
C ASP A 103 2.81 9.09 -9.10
N TRP A 104 1.86 9.43 -8.21
CA TRP A 104 1.73 10.76 -7.65
C TRP A 104 2.99 11.21 -6.90
N PHE A 105 3.46 10.43 -5.93
CA PHE A 105 4.62 10.87 -5.14
C PHE A 105 5.94 10.72 -5.89
N SER A 106 6.06 9.77 -6.82
CA SER A 106 7.26 9.62 -7.65
C SER A 106 7.49 10.84 -8.53
N GLU A 107 6.42 11.38 -9.11
CA GLU A 107 6.48 12.62 -9.89
C GLU A 107 6.97 13.79 -9.03
N LYS A 108 6.47 13.92 -7.80
CA LYS A 108 6.90 14.97 -6.87
C LYS A 108 8.37 14.83 -6.48
N ILE A 109 8.82 13.62 -6.17
CA ILE A 109 10.22 13.36 -5.84
C ILE A 109 11.14 13.75 -7.02
N LYS A 110 10.78 13.32 -8.23
CA LYS A 110 11.55 13.66 -9.45
C LYS A 110 11.62 15.16 -9.72
N LYS A 111 10.55 15.90 -9.43
CA LYS A 111 10.45 17.35 -9.63
C LYS A 111 11.03 18.20 -8.49
N ALA A 112 11.35 17.61 -7.35
CA ALA A 112 11.78 18.37 -6.17
C ALA A 112 13.06 19.19 -6.37
N GLY A 113 13.95 18.81 -7.30
CA GLY A 113 15.21 19.51 -7.58
C GLY A 113 16.22 19.48 -6.43
N ARG A 114 15.99 18.68 -5.41
CA ARG A 114 16.83 18.51 -4.21
C ARG A 114 16.79 17.07 -3.69
N PRO A 115 17.74 16.65 -2.87
CA PRO A 115 17.64 15.37 -2.17
C PRO A 115 16.36 15.29 -1.33
N VAL A 116 15.67 14.15 -1.42
CA VAL A 116 14.41 13.89 -0.69
C VAL A 116 14.59 12.70 0.23
N LYS A 117 14.25 12.89 1.52
CA LYS A 117 14.23 11.83 2.54
C LYS A 117 12.79 11.41 2.81
N VAL A 118 12.48 10.15 2.55
CA VAL A 118 11.15 9.58 2.74
C VAL A 118 11.14 8.59 3.90
N LEU A 119 10.18 8.73 4.79
CA LEU A 119 9.86 7.73 5.82
C LEU A 119 8.63 6.95 5.39
N ASN A 120 8.75 5.63 5.23
CA ASN A 120 7.64 4.74 4.94
C ASN A 120 7.36 3.84 6.14
N LEU A 121 6.20 4.01 6.77
CA LEU A 121 5.72 3.28 7.93
C LEU A 121 4.68 2.22 7.53
N PHE A 122 4.66 1.09 8.22
CA PHE A 122 3.86 -0.09 7.84
C PHE A 122 4.17 -0.51 6.40
N ALA A 123 5.47 -0.54 6.10
CA ALA A 123 5.95 -0.51 4.73
C ALA A 123 5.79 -1.84 3.98
N TYR A 124 5.35 -2.91 4.65
CA TYR A 124 4.99 -4.19 4.07
C TYR A 124 6.09 -4.78 3.18
N THR A 125 5.75 -5.23 1.97
CA THR A 125 6.69 -5.79 0.98
C THR A 125 7.41 -4.73 0.14
N GLY A 126 7.26 -3.45 0.50
CA GLY A 126 8.09 -2.37 -0.03
C GLY A 126 7.59 -1.69 -1.31
N GLY A 127 6.35 -1.87 -1.74
CA GLY A 127 5.86 -1.23 -2.98
C GLY A 127 6.13 0.27 -3.02
N ALA A 128 5.68 1.01 -2.01
CA ALA A 128 5.91 2.45 -1.90
C ALA A 128 7.41 2.80 -1.69
N THR A 129 8.13 1.97 -0.93
CA THR A 129 9.59 2.15 -0.72
C THR A 129 10.34 2.10 -2.04
N LEU A 130 10.06 1.08 -2.86
CA LEU A 130 10.73 0.90 -4.15
C LEU A 130 10.37 2.01 -5.14
N ALA A 131 9.10 2.42 -5.19
CA ALA A 131 8.66 3.52 -6.05
C ALA A 131 9.36 4.84 -5.67
N ALA A 132 9.46 5.15 -4.38
CA ALA A 132 10.16 6.35 -3.90
C ALA A 132 11.67 6.28 -4.19
N ALA A 133 12.31 5.13 -3.96
CA ALA A 133 13.74 4.93 -4.24
C ALA A 133 14.05 5.01 -5.73
N ALA A 134 13.22 4.41 -6.60
CA ALA A 134 13.35 4.52 -8.05
C ALA A 134 13.17 5.95 -8.56
N ALA A 135 12.38 6.77 -7.85
CA ALA A 135 12.23 8.19 -8.14
C ALA A 135 13.42 9.05 -7.65
N GLY A 136 14.39 8.47 -6.93
CA GLY A 136 15.61 9.14 -6.48
C GLY A 136 15.64 9.53 -5.00
N ALA A 137 14.68 9.11 -4.19
CA ALA A 137 14.66 9.41 -2.76
C ALA A 137 15.58 8.47 -1.95
N SER A 138 16.06 8.97 -0.82
CA SER A 138 16.57 8.13 0.28
C SER A 138 15.38 7.71 1.13
N VAL A 139 15.20 6.41 1.36
CA VAL A 139 14.01 5.87 2.02
C VAL A 139 14.36 5.17 3.32
N THR A 140 13.65 5.47 4.40
CA THR A 140 13.63 4.66 5.61
C THR A 140 12.37 3.81 5.62
N HIS A 141 12.54 2.50 5.44
CA HIS A 141 11.49 1.49 5.40
C HIS A 141 11.32 0.87 6.77
N VAL A 142 10.16 1.02 7.37
CA VAL A 142 9.85 0.51 8.72
C VAL A 142 8.64 -0.42 8.67
N ASP A 143 8.84 -1.65 9.13
CA ASP A 143 7.76 -2.63 9.33
C ASP A 143 8.09 -3.50 10.55
N ALA A 144 7.07 -3.88 11.32
CA ALA A 144 7.25 -4.72 12.50
C ALA A 144 7.56 -6.19 12.15
N SER A 145 7.22 -6.63 10.94
CA SER A 145 7.43 -8.00 10.48
C SER A 145 8.78 -8.17 9.78
N LYS A 146 9.67 -8.92 10.41
CA LYS A 146 10.96 -9.30 9.78
C LYS A 146 10.77 -9.98 8.42
N GLY A 147 9.75 -10.83 8.29
CA GLY A 147 9.45 -11.51 7.02
C GLY A 147 9.07 -10.54 5.90
N MET A 148 8.28 -9.52 6.21
CA MET A 148 7.90 -8.49 5.23
C MET A 148 9.10 -7.64 4.83
N VAL A 149 9.95 -7.24 5.77
CA VAL A 149 11.19 -6.49 5.47
C VAL A 149 12.14 -7.33 4.61
N THR A 150 12.26 -8.63 4.87
CA THR A 150 13.05 -9.54 4.02
C THR A 150 12.49 -9.59 2.60
N TRP A 151 11.19 -9.76 2.45
CA TRP A 151 10.52 -9.77 1.15
C TRP A 151 10.69 -8.43 0.41
N ALA A 152 10.60 -7.31 1.11
CA ALA A 152 10.84 -5.99 0.53
C ALA A 152 12.29 -5.85 0.00
N LYS A 153 13.28 -6.40 0.70
CA LYS A 153 14.67 -6.46 0.21
C LYS A 153 14.81 -7.31 -1.05
N GLU A 154 14.12 -8.45 -1.11
CA GLU A 154 14.09 -9.30 -2.30
C GLU A 154 13.47 -8.54 -3.48
N ASN A 155 12.39 -7.81 -3.27
CA ASN A 155 11.79 -6.96 -4.28
C ASN A 155 12.74 -5.84 -4.74
N ALA A 156 13.51 -5.25 -3.82
CA ALA A 156 14.52 -4.25 -4.17
C ALA A 156 15.63 -4.86 -5.06
N VAL A 157 16.11 -6.06 -4.74
CA VAL A 157 17.09 -6.77 -5.57
C VAL A 157 16.51 -7.05 -6.96
N SER A 158 15.31 -7.59 -7.05
CA SER A 158 14.64 -7.90 -8.32
C SER A 158 14.36 -6.66 -9.17
N SER A 159 14.18 -5.49 -8.53
CA SER A 159 13.96 -4.19 -9.18
C SER A 159 15.28 -3.46 -9.55
N GLY A 160 16.46 -4.06 -9.32
CA GLY A 160 17.72 -3.39 -9.57
C GLY A 160 18.07 -2.28 -8.56
N LEU A 161 17.40 -2.25 -7.41
CA LEU A 161 17.55 -1.24 -6.35
C LEU A 161 18.35 -1.75 -5.13
N LYS A 162 19.13 -2.81 -5.30
CA LYS A 162 19.92 -3.41 -4.21
C LYS A 162 20.81 -2.38 -3.49
N ASP A 163 21.42 -1.49 -4.26
CA ASP A 163 22.37 -0.48 -3.77
C ASP A 163 21.72 0.91 -3.60
N ALA A 164 20.39 1.01 -3.75
CA ALA A 164 19.68 2.25 -3.50
C ALA A 164 19.76 2.64 -2.00
N PRO A 165 19.70 3.94 -1.67
CA PRO A 165 19.83 4.42 -0.29
C PRO A 165 18.55 4.13 0.51
N ILE A 166 18.32 2.85 0.82
CA ILE A 166 17.19 2.37 1.60
C ILE A 166 17.67 1.85 2.95
N ARG A 167 17.19 2.44 4.01
CA ARG A 167 17.42 1.98 5.39
C ARG A 167 16.29 1.04 5.80
N TRP A 168 16.61 -0.23 5.99
CA TRP A 168 15.66 -1.28 6.36
C TRP A 168 15.55 -1.44 7.87
N ILE A 169 14.36 -1.26 8.43
CA ILE A 169 14.11 -1.29 9.87
C ILE A 169 13.00 -2.29 10.19
N VAL A 170 13.31 -3.23 11.08
CA VAL A 170 12.31 -4.13 11.70
C VAL A 170 11.98 -3.57 13.06
N ASP A 171 10.85 -2.89 13.21
CA ASP A 171 10.48 -2.24 14.45
C ASP A 171 8.99 -1.85 14.49
N ASP A 172 8.46 -1.61 15.68
CA ASP A 172 7.18 -0.94 15.88
C ASP A 172 7.24 0.49 15.36
N CYS A 173 6.29 0.88 14.51
CA CYS A 173 6.29 2.18 13.84
C CYS A 173 6.19 3.36 14.83
N VAL A 174 5.36 3.27 15.85
CA VAL A 174 5.21 4.34 16.84
C VAL A 174 6.51 4.53 17.63
N LYS A 175 7.08 3.45 18.12
CA LYS A 175 8.36 3.48 18.85
C LYS A 175 9.51 3.99 17.98
N PHE A 176 9.51 3.64 16.70
CA PHE A 176 10.49 4.16 15.75
C PHE A 176 10.36 5.68 15.60
N VAL A 177 9.15 6.18 15.37
CA VAL A 177 8.87 7.62 15.23
C VAL A 177 9.28 8.38 16.47
N GLU A 178 8.92 7.92 17.67
CA GLU A 178 9.33 8.53 18.92
C GLU A 178 10.85 8.61 19.09
N ARG A 179 11.59 7.58 18.66
CA ARG A 179 13.07 7.62 18.70
C ARG A 179 13.66 8.60 17.69
N GLU A 180 13.09 8.70 16.50
CA GLU A 180 13.55 9.68 15.50
C GLU A 180 13.32 11.11 15.96
N ILE A 181 12.20 11.40 16.65
CA ILE A 181 11.94 12.69 17.28
C ILE A 181 13.02 13.01 18.33
N ARG A 182 13.31 12.08 19.25
CA ARG A 182 14.37 12.26 20.27
C ARG A 182 15.77 12.46 19.68
N ARG A 183 16.03 11.91 18.48
CA ARG A 183 17.30 12.07 17.75
C ARG A 183 17.36 13.36 16.94
N GLY A 184 16.28 14.12 16.84
CA GLY A 184 16.20 15.30 16.00
C GLY A 184 16.27 15.03 14.50
N ASN A 185 15.89 13.82 14.07
CA ASN A 185 15.83 13.49 12.65
C ASN A 185 14.57 14.06 11.99
N HIS A 186 14.70 14.48 10.73
CA HIS A 186 13.59 15.00 9.93
C HIS A 186 13.53 14.34 8.57
N TYR A 187 12.32 14.32 7.99
CA TYR A 187 12.00 13.74 6.71
C TYR A 187 11.23 14.75 5.84
N ASP A 188 11.51 14.72 4.55
CA ASP A 188 10.81 15.57 3.57
C ASP A 188 9.44 15.03 3.20
N ALA A 189 9.28 13.73 3.35
CA ALA A 189 8.00 13.08 3.07
C ALA A 189 7.77 11.87 4.00
N ILE A 190 6.49 11.63 4.31
CA ILE A 190 6.06 10.48 5.11
C ILE A 190 4.94 9.75 4.38
N ILE A 191 5.04 8.43 4.33
CA ILE A 191 4.05 7.51 3.81
C ILE A 191 3.64 6.57 4.94
N MET A 192 2.34 6.31 5.10
CA MET A 192 1.85 5.31 6.03
C MET A 192 0.64 4.56 5.48
N ASP A 193 0.64 3.25 5.69
CA ASP A 193 -0.45 2.34 5.33
C ASP A 193 -0.79 1.44 6.53
N PRO A 194 -1.34 2.04 7.61
CA PRO A 194 -1.56 1.32 8.85
C PRO A 194 -2.69 0.29 8.71
N PRO A 195 -2.53 -0.91 9.31
CA PRO A 195 -3.59 -1.90 9.33
C PRO A 195 -4.74 -1.45 10.23
N SER A 196 -5.96 -1.96 9.99
CA SER A 196 -7.10 -1.71 10.88
C SER A 196 -6.84 -2.25 12.29
N TYR A 197 -6.21 -3.42 12.39
CA TYR A 197 -5.82 -4.07 13.62
C TYR A 197 -4.47 -4.77 13.45
N GLY A 198 -3.66 -4.76 14.50
CA GLY A 198 -2.38 -5.46 14.52
C GLY A 198 -1.92 -5.80 15.93
N ARG A 199 -0.96 -6.71 16.00
CA ARG A 199 -0.23 -7.03 17.24
C ARG A 199 1.26 -6.84 17.01
N GLY A 200 1.89 -6.06 17.85
CA GLY A 200 3.34 -5.90 17.84
C GLY A 200 4.05 -7.15 18.38
N PRO A 201 5.37 -7.25 18.18
CA PRO A 201 6.16 -8.41 18.54
C PRO A 201 6.22 -8.68 20.07
N LYS A 202 5.84 -7.71 20.89
CA LYS A 202 5.78 -7.84 22.36
C LYS A 202 4.35 -7.85 22.91
N GLY A 203 3.35 -8.08 22.03
CA GLY A 203 1.94 -8.13 22.40
C GLY A 203 1.23 -6.76 22.40
N GLU A 204 1.89 -5.71 21.93
CA GLU A 204 1.25 -4.40 21.74
C GLU A 204 0.04 -4.54 20.83
N ILE A 205 -1.06 -3.88 21.17
CA ILE A 205 -2.28 -3.87 20.37
C ILE A 205 -2.35 -2.54 19.60
N TRP A 206 -2.43 -2.64 18.29
CA TRP A 206 -2.76 -1.56 17.39
C TRP A 206 -4.23 -1.65 17.00
N LYS A 207 -5.00 -0.61 17.26
CA LYS A 207 -6.32 -0.37 16.69
C LYS A 207 -6.29 0.99 16.04
N ILE A 208 -6.63 1.04 14.75
CA ILE A 208 -6.44 2.25 13.95
C ILE A 208 -7.25 3.43 14.50
N GLU A 209 -8.48 3.20 14.93
CA GLU A 209 -9.37 4.22 15.48
C GLU A 209 -8.81 4.91 16.73
N ASP A 210 -8.01 4.21 17.51
CA ASP A 210 -7.40 4.73 18.75
C ASP A 210 -6.00 5.33 18.49
N ALA A 211 -5.27 4.83 17.49
CA ALA A 211 -3.84 5.04 17.36
C ALA A 211 -3.43 5.94 16.18
N ILE A 212 -4.27 6.09 15.16
CA ILE A 212 -3.87 6.81 13.95
C ILE A 212 -3.65 8.31 14.19
N TYR A 213 -4.55 8.96 14.89
CA TYR A 213 -4.42 10.42 15.13
C TYR A 213 -3.20 10.76 15.98
N PRO A 214 -2.92 10.10 17.11
CA PRO A 214 -1.67 10.29 17.85
C PRO A 214 -0.42 10.02 16.99
N LEU A 215 -0.43 9.00 16.13
CA LEU A 215 0.70 8.75 15.24
C LEU A 215 0.90 9.86 14.21
N VAL A 216 -0.17 10.37 13.62
CA VAL A 216 -0.09 11.51 12.67
C VAL A 216 0.48 12.75 13.36
N GLN A 217 0.09 13.02 14.62
CA GLN A 217 0.64 14.12 15.42
C GLN A 217 2.15 13.96 15.66
N LEU A 218 2.62 12.75 15.99
CA LEU A 218 4.04 12.46 16.14
C LEU A 218 4.78 12.63 14.80
N CYS A 219 4.23 12.07 13.72
CA CYS A 219 4.81 12.19 12.39
C CYS A 219 4.90 13.64 11.89
N GLY A 220 3.92 14.47 12.25
CA GLY A 220 3.97 15.92 11.97
C GLY A 220 5.14 16.65 12.62
N GLN A 221 5.76 16.09 13.67
CA GLN A 221 6.98 16.61 14.28
C GLN A 221 8.25 16.17 13.54
N LEU A 222 8.17 15.10 12.74
CA LEU A 222 9.29 14.59 11.93
C LEU A 222 9.41 15.26 10.57
N LEU A 223 8.40 15.99 10.13
CA LEU A 223 8.50 16.70 8.86
C LEU A 223 9.56 17.80 8.93
N SER A 224 10.32 17.92 7.85
CA SER A 224 11.26 19.03 7.67
C SER A 224 10.53 20.37 7.57
N ASP A 225 11.25 21.48 7.62
CA ASP A 225 10.66 22.83 7.51
C ASP A 225 10.04 23.08 6.13
N ASP A 226 10.55 22.36 5.11
CA ASP A 226 10.05 22.39 3.74
C ASP A 226 9.64 20.98 3.27
N PRO A 227 8.53 20.43 3.80
CA PRO A 227 8.11 19.08 3.49
C PRO A 227 7.54 19.01 2.06
N LEU A 228 7.80 17.88 1.39
CA LEU A 228 7.34 17.67 0.02
C LEU A 228 5.92 17.08 -0.01
N PHE A 229 5.67 16.04 0.79
CA PHE A 229 4.34 15.42 0.90
C PHE A 229 4.16 14.58 2.17
N PHE A 230 2.89 14.30 2.48
CA PHE A 230 2.47 13.33 3.48
C PHE A 230 1.33 12.50 2.93
N LEU A 231 1.44 11.18 2.98
CA LEU A 231 0.45 10.23 2.45
C LEU A 231 -0.03 9.30 3.55
N ILE A 232 -1.35 9.20 3.72
CA ILE A 232 -1.99 8.21 4.59
C ILE A 232 -2.93 7.37 3.75
N ASN A 233 -2.84 6.05 3.87
CA ASN A 233 -3.79 5.10 3.31
C ASN A 233 -4.69 4.51 4.39
N SER A 234 -5.91 4.15 4.04
CA SER A 234 -6.85 3.45 4.90
C SER A 234 -7.73 2.49 4.12
N TYR A 235 -7.83 1.27 4.64
CA TYR A 235 -8.77 0.25 4.18
C TYR A 235 -9.84 -0.04 5.24
N THR A 236 -9.92 0.82 6.26
CA THR A 236 -10.81 0.63 7.41
C THR A 236 -12.13 1.33 7.19
N THR A 237 -13.22 0.58 7.35
CA THR A 237 -14.57 1.16 7.39
C THR A 237 -14.66 2.23 8.48
N GLY A 238 -15.18 3.40 8.14
CA GLY A 238 -15.27 4.56 9.03
C GLY A 238 -14.14 5.58 8.89
N LEU A 239 -12.98 5.21 8.33
CA LEU A 239 -11.92 6.15 7.94
C LEU A 239 -12.08 6.58 6.48
N GLN A 240 -13.14 7.29 6.21
CA GLN A 240 -13.48 7.81 4.90
C GLN A 240 -12.52 8.95 4.48
N PRO A 241 -12.43 9.29 3.18
CA PRO A 241 -11.55 10.36 2.71
C PRO A 241 -11.73 11.67 3.49
N ALA A 242 -12.97 12.08 3.78
CA ALA A 242 -13.24 13.30 4.55
C ALA A 242 -12.68 13.26 5.98
N VAL A 243 -12.67 12.09 6.62
CA VAL A 243 -12.07 11.90 7.96
C VAL A 243 -10.56 12.04 7.88
N LEU A 244 -9.92 11.43 6.88
CA LEU A 244 -8.47 11.58 6.64
C LEU A 244 -8.11 13.05 6.38
N SER A 245 -8.86 13.73 5.52
CA SER A 245 -8.66 15.15 5.23
C SER A 245 -8.76 16.02 6.49
N TYR A 246 -9.80 15.80 7.31
CA TYR A 246 -9.98 16.56 8.55
C TYR A 246 -8.81 16.36 9.51
N MET A 247 -8.44 15.09 9.76
CA MET A 247 -7.33 14.73 10.64
C MET A 247 -6.00 15.33 10.17
N MET A 248 -5.69 15.23 8.88
CA MET A 248 -4.46 15.79 8.32
C MET A 248 -4.43 17.32 8.43
N ASN A 249 -5.55 18.01 8.20
CA ASN A 249 -5.63 19.46 8.34
C ASN A 249 -5.31 19.94 9.76
N THR A 250 -5.76 19.21 10.79
CA THR A 250 -5.48 19.60 12.20
C THR A 250 -4.00 19.56 12.54
N VAL A 251 -3.21 18.71 11.85
CA VAL A 251 -1.78 18.50 12.15
C VAL A 251 -0.88 19.23 11.16
N LEU A 252 -1.20 19.18 9.86
CA LEU A 252 -0.29 19.59 8.79
C LEU A 252 -0.51 21.03 8.30
N LYS A 253 -1.62 21.68 8.64
CA LYS A 253 -1.94 23.04 8.21
C LYS A 253 -0.82 24.05 8.48
N LYS A 254 -0.07 23.85 9.56
CA LYS A 254 1.07 24.73 9.96
C LYS A 254 2.22 24.73 8.94
N HIS A 255 2.31 23.69 8.09
CA HIS A 255 3.36 23.59 7.06
C HIS A 255 2.99 24.31 5.76
N GLY A 256 1.78 24.89 5.66
CA GLY A 256 1.25 25.39 4.39
C GLY A 256 0.91 24.22 3.43
N GLY A 257 0.68 24.55 2.17
CA GLY A 257 0.39 23.49 1.17
C GLY A 257 -1.08 23.12 1.07
N HIS A 258 -1.36 22.03 0.35
CA HIS A 258 -2.70 21.57 0.01
C HIS A 258 -2.93 20.14 0.55
N ILE A 259 -4.15 19.89 1.05
CA ILE A 259 -4.59 18.56 1.46
C ILE A 259 -5.79 18.16 0.62
N ALA A 260 -5.68 17.01 -0.02
CA ALA A 260 -6.75 16.33 -0.72
C ALA A 260 -6.92 14.93 -0.16
N ALA A 261 -8.14 14.43 -0.13
CA ALA A 261 -8.41 13.04 0.21
C ALA A 261 -9.51 12.50 -0.70
N ASP A 262 -9.32 11.30 -1.16
CA ASP A 262 -10.26 10.63 -2.06
C ASP A 262 -10.10 9.10 -1.95
N GLU A 263 -11.04 8.37 -2.55
CA GLU A 263 -10.93 6.93 -2.72
C GLU A 263 -9.83 6.59 -3.74
N ILE A 264 -9.25 5.40 -3.59
CA ILE A 264 -8.40 4.77 -4.60
C ILE A 264 -9.11 3.56 -5.19
N GLY A 265 -8.86 3.29 -6.46
CA GLY A 265 -9.55 2.21 -7.15
C GLY A 265 -8.77 1.59 -8.29
N LEU A 266 -9.32 0.49 -8.78
CA LEU A 266 -8.80 -0.29 -9.90
C LEU A 266 -9.83 -0.33 -11.04
N PRO A 267 -9.45 -0.10 -12.29
CA PRO A 267 -10.35 -0.25 -13.41
C PRO A 267 -10.76 -1.74 -13.57
N VAL A 268 -12.03 -1.97 -13.90
CA VAL A 268 -12.59 -3.31 -14.19
C VAL A 268 -12.78 -3.43 -15.69
N SER A 269 -12.04 -4.32 -16.33
CA SER A 269 -11.99 -4.39 -17.79
C SER A 269 -13.26 -4.95 -18.45
N SER A 270 -14.02 -5.82 -17.76
CA SER A 270 -15.24 -6.39 -18.30
C SER A 270 -16.37 -5.38 -18.52
N ASN A 271 -16.40 -4.31 -17.75
CA ASN A 271 -17.54 -3.37 -17.76
C ASN A 271 -17.13 -1.87 -17.77
N GLY A 272 -15.84 -1.56 -17.68
CA GLY A 272 -15.35 -0.18 -17.68
C GLY A 272 -15.65 0.61 -16.39
N LEU A 273 -16.14 -0.03 -15.33
CA LEU A 273 -16.34 0.58 -14.03
C LEU A 273 -15.03 0.56 -13.22
N VAL A 274 -15.04 1.15 -12.05
CA VAL A 274 -13.90 1.16 -11.13
C VAL A 274 -14.27 0.44 -9.84
N LEU A 275 -13.46 -0.55 -9.44
CA LEU A 275 -13.58 -1.20 -8.14
C LEU A 275 -12.97 -0.28 -7.07
N PRO A 276 -13.76 0.24 -6.11
CA PRO A 276 -13.21 0.99 -4.99
C PRO A 276 -12.42 0.06 -4.07
N CYS A 277 -11.22 0.47 -3.66
CA CYS A 277 -10.32 -0.39 -2.87
C CYS A 277 -10.07 0.14 -1.47
N GLY A 278 -9.94 1.45 -1.32
CA GLY A 278 -9.64 2.10 -0.05
C GLY A 278 -9.65 3.62 -0.21
N ALA A 279 -9.13 4.32 0.78
CA ALA A 279 -9.03 5.77 0.79
C ALA A 279 -7.58 6.22 1.00
N SER A 280 -7.23 7.37 0.44
CA SER A 280 -5.95 8.02 0.69
C SER A 280 -6.16 9.49 1.04
N GLY A 281 -5.34 9.99 1.97
CA GLY A 281 -5.16 11.42 2.23
C GLY A 281 -3.78 11.84 1.75
N ARG A 282 -3.70 12.91 0.97
CA ARG A 282 -2.47 13.46 0.39
C ARG A 282 -2.31 14.91 0.83
N PHE A 283 -1.21 15.19 1.50
CA PHE A 283 -0.71 16.56 1.69
C PHE A 283 0.42 16.79 0.70
N GLU A 284 0.50 17.96 0.12
CA GLU A 284 1.58 18.40 -0.75
C GLU A 284 1.87 19.88 -0.56
N ARG A 285 3.13 20.23 -0.73
CA ARG A 285 3.62 21.60 -0.70
C ARG A 285 4.33 22.00 -2.00
#